data_6f2fc4bcb7069a7a4f0c029d03ace4d1
#
_entry.id   6f2fc4bcb7069a7a4f0c029d03ace4d1
#
_cell.length_a   1.000
_cell.length_b   1.000
_cell.length_c   1.000
_cell.angle_alpha   90.00
_cell.angle_beta   90.00
_cell.angle_gamma   90.00
#
_symmetry.space_group_name_H-M   'P 1'
#
loop_
_entity.id
_entity.type
_entity.pdbx_description
1 polymer ?
#
loop_
_entity_poly.entity_id
_entity_poly.type
_entity_poly.pdbx_seq_one_letter_code
_entity_poly.pdbx_strand_id
1 'polypeptide(L)'
;FDKGIDLINENIKKFNVNNMTVIKSKAPEGMEELPALDAVIIGGSAGGMTGIMDEAQRLLKVDGRLVVTAVTMETGYTILKELKGRPFTYEGYQMSISRYRKAGPYHLLDPLSPIFIVSATRIAEGE
;
A
#
# COMPACT_ATOMS: atom_id res chain seq x y z
N PHE A 1 15.77 -1.76 -8.97
CA PHE A 1 14.50 -1.67 -9.70
C PHE A 1 14.32 -2.88 -10.62
N ASP A 2 15.28 -3.18 -11.52
CA ASP A 2 15.19 -4.30 -12.45
C ASP A 2 15.13 -5.67 -11.76
N LYS A 3 15.94 -5.89 -10.74
CA LYS A 3 15.90 -7.12 -9.92
C LYS A 3 14.54 -7.40 -9.30
N GLY A 4 13.80 -6.36 -8.92
CA GLY A 4 12.45 -6.51 -8.39
C GLY A 4 11.47 -7.00 -9.45
N ILE A 5 11.55 -6.44 -10.65
CA ILE A 5 10.72 -6.87 -11.78
C ILE A 5 11.01 -8.33 -12.17
N ASP A 6 12.28 -8.68 -12.23
CA ASP A 6 12.70 -10.06 -12.55
C ASP A 6 12.14 -11.05 -11.52
N LEU A 7 12.26 -10.73 -10.22
CA LEU A 7 11.74 -11.57 -9.15
C LEU A 7 10.21 -11.71 -9.20
N ILE A 8 9.49 -10.64 -9.51
CA ILE A 8 8.03 -10.69 -9.69
C ILE A 8 7.69 -11.64 -10.83
N ASN A 9 8.38 -11.54 -11.97
CA ASN A 9 8.15 -12.41 -13.12
C ASN A 9 8.50 -13.87 -12.83
N GLU A 10 9.56 -14.13 -12.09
CA GLU A 10 9.90 -15.49 -11.61
C GLU A 10 8.79 -16.05 -10.71
N ASN A 11 8.28 -15.26 -9.79
CA ASN A 11 7.19 -15.67 -8.90
C ASN A 11 5.88 -15.93 -9.66
N ILE A 12 5.54 -15.10 -10.64
CA ILE A 12 4.40 -15.32 -11.52
C ILE A 12 4.47 -16.70 -12.18
N LYS A 13 5.63 -17.05 -12.72
CA LYS A 13 5.86 -18.36 -13.34
C LYS A 13 5.82 -19.50 -12.31
N LYS A 14 6.54 -19.33 -11.20
CA LYS A 14 6.65 -20.35 -10.14
C LYS A 14 5.30 -20.71 -9.53
N PHE A 15 4.44 -19.75 -9.34
CA PHE A 15 3.12 -19.93 -8.73
C PHE A 15 1.98 -20.04 -9.76
N ASN A 16 2.32 -20.08 -11.04
CA ASN A 16 1.38 -20.22 -12.15
C ASN A 16 0.25 -19.18 -12.10
N VAL A 17 0.62 -17.92 -11.86
CA VAL A 17 -0.29 -16.78 -11.80
C VAL A 17 -0.62 -16.30 -13.21
N ASN A 18 -1.89 -16.23 -13.57
CA ASN A 18 -2.34 -15.84 -14.92
C ASN A 18 -3.16 -14.55 -14.97
N ASN A 19 -3.37 -13.91 -13.82
CA ASN A 19 -4.21 -12.71 -13.67
C ASN A 19 -3.43 -11.51 -13.10
N MET A 20 -2.13 -11.42 -13.36
CA MET A 20 -1.27 -10.34 -12.91
C MET A 20 -0.60 -9.65 -14.10
N THR A 21 -0.65 -8.33 -14.13
CA THR A 21 0.08 -7.50 -15.07
C THR A 21 1.13 -6.69 -14.33
N VAL A 22 2.37 -6.74 -14.80
CA VAL A 22 3.49 -6.01 -14.21
C VAL A 22 3.79 -4.78 -15.05
N ILE A 23 3.77 -3.61 -14.42
CA ILE A 23 4.14 -2.34 -15.07
C ILE A 23 5.50 -1.90 -14.50
N LYS A 24 6.49 -1.82 -15.37
CA LYS A 24 7.85 -1.40 -15.01
C LYS A 24 7.94 0.12 -15.04
N SER A 25 7.40 0.77 -14.02
CA SER A 25 7.49 2.22 -13.84
C SER A 25 7.50 2.59 -12.36
N LYS A 26 7.81 3.82 -12.05
CA LYS A 26 7.72 4.36 -10.69
C LYS A 26 6.40 5.12 -10.56
N ALA A 27 5.50 4.58 -9.73
CA ALA A 27 4.21 5.24 -9.49
C ALA A 27 4.38 6.73 -9.10
N PRO A 28 3.52 7.63 -9.60
CA PRO A 28 2.27 7.36 -10.33
C PRO A 28 2.44 7.08 -11.84
N GLU A 29 3.64 7.20 -12.40
CA GLU A 29 3.88 6.90 -13.82
C GLU A 29 3.41 5.48 -14.17
N GLY A 30 2.76 5.34 -15.31
CA GLY A 30 2.20 4.07 -15.76
C GLY A 30 0.83 3.74 -15.18
N MET A 31 0.25 4.63 -14.37
CA MET A 31 -1.11 4.48 -13.86
C MET A 31 -2.16 5.14 -14.77
N GLU A 32 -1.73 5.98 -15.68
CA GLU A 32 -2.61 6.84 -16.50
C GLU A 32 -3.61 6.04 -17.34
N GLU A 33 -3.17 4.90 -17.86
CA GLU A 33 -3.97 4.04 -18.74
C GLU A 33 -4.66 2.88 -18.03
N LEU A 34 -4.57 2.81 -16.69
CA LEU A 34 -5.25 1.76 -15.95
C LEU A 34 -6.77 1.93 -16.01
N PRO A 35 -7.51 0.82 -16.08
CA PRO A 35 -8.97 0.86 -15.99
C PRO A 35 -9.43 1.29 -14.61
N ALA A 36 -10.74 1.52 -14.45
CA ALA A 36 -11.33 1.72 -13.14
C ALA A 36 -11.05 0.52 -12.22
N LEU A 37 -10.64 0.81 -10.98
CA LEU A 37 -10.16 -0.18 -10.01
C LEU A 37 -11.17 -0.39 -8.87
N ASP A 38 -11.24 -1.61 -8.40
CA ASP A 38 -12.01 -1.97 -7.19
C ASP A 38 -11.20 -1.75 -5.91
N ALA A 39 -9.87 -1.89 -6.00
CA ALA A 39 -8.98 -1.70 -4.87
C ALA A 39 -7.59 -1.21 -5.29
N VAL A 40 -6.95 -0.44 -4.42
CA VAL A 40 -5.56 -0.01 -4.54
C VAL A 40 -4.85 -0.29 -3.22
N ILE A 41 -3.67 -0.89 -3.29
CA ILE A 41 -2.81 -1.12 -2.13
C ILE A 41 -1.49 -0.40 -2.35
N ILE A 42 -1.11 0.47 -1.42
CA ILE A 42 0.17 1.19 -1.44
C ILE A 42 1.04 0.65 -0.31
N GLY A 43 2.04 -0.14 -0.66
CA GLY A 43 2.94 -0.82 0.28
C GLY A 43 4.23 -0.06 0.55
N GLY A 44 4.24 1.23 0.40
CA GLY A 44 5.38 2.10 0.57
C GLY A 44 5.52 3.03 -0.63
N SER A 45 5.90 4.27 -0.36
CA SER A 45 6.21 5.24 -1.40
C SER A 45 7.59 5.80 -1.14
N ALA A 46 8.46 5.72 -2.11
CA ALA A 46 9.77 6.40 -2.08
C ALA A 46 9.62 7.89 -2.42
N GLY A 47 8.62 8.56 -1.83
CA GLY A 47 8.16 9.90 -2.22
C GLY A 47 7.02 9.83 -3.25
N GLY A 48 6.42 10.97 -3.58
CA GLY A 48 5.35 11.05 -4.58
C GLY A 48 3.97 10.61 -4.11
N MET A 49 3.74 10.54 -2.81
CA MET A 49 2.46 10.11 -2.25
C MET A 49 1.27 10.91 -2.81
N THR A 50 1.40 12.21 -2.95
CA THR A 50 0.33 13.07 -3.49
C THR A 50 -0.09 12.63 -4.89
N GLY A 51 0.86 12.45 -5.81
CA GLY A 51 0.54 11.99 -7.17
C GLY A 51 -0.06 10.58 -7.21
N ILE A 52 0.41 9.68 -6.35
CA ILE A 52 -0.17 8.34 -6.23
C ILE A 52 -1.60 8.41 -5.70
N MET A 53 -1.87 9.28 -4.72
CA MET A 53 -3.21 9.50 -4.18
C MET A 53 -4.16 10.15 -5.19
N ASP A 54 -3.67 11.06 -6.03
CA ASP A 54 -4.44 11.65 -7.12
C ASP A 54 -4.90 10.58 -8.10
N GLU A 55 -3.99 9.71 -8.54
CA GLU A 55 -4.32 8.60 -9.43
C GLU A 55 -5.22 7.55 -8.77
N ALA A 56 -4.98 7.21 -7.51
CA ALA A 56 -5.85 6.30 -6.76
C ALA A 56 -7.27 6.85 -6.66
N GLN A 57 -7.43 8.14 -6.37
CA GLN A 57 -8.74 8.80 -6.33
C GLN A 57 -9.44 8.76 -7.69
N ARG A 58 -8.70 9.04 -8.77
CA ARG A 58 -9.23 9.02 -10.14
C ARG A 58 -9.68 7.63 -10.58
N LEU A 59 -8.90 6.61 -10.24
CA LEU A 59 -9.09 5.24 -10.71
C LEU A 59 -10.08 4.43 -9.87
N LEU A 60 -10.16 4.68 -8.56
CA LEU A 60 -11.05 3.92 -7.69
C LEU A 60 -12.51 4.23 -7.98
N LYS A 61 -13.29 3.18 -8.17
CA LYS A 61 -14.75 3.27 -8.18
C LYS A 61 -15.28 3.77 -6.84
N VAL A 62 -16.46 4.32 -6.83
CA VAL A 62 -17.21 4.54 -5.58
C VAL A 62 -17.34 3.19 -4.85
N ASP A 63 -17.20 3.19 -3.53
CA ASP A 63 -17.09 2.00 -2.67
C ASP A 63 -15.79 1.19 -2.85
N GLY A 64 -14.91 1.60 -3.76
CA GLY A 64 -13.58 1.02 -3.91
C GLY A 64 -12.70 1.24 -2.68
N ARG A 65 -11.78 0.33 -2.46
CA ARG A 65 -10.92 0.29 -1.27
C ARG A 65 -9.51 0.77 -1.56
N LEU A 66 -9.01 1.63 -0.69
CA LEU A 66 -7.61 2.05 -0.65
C LEU A 66 -6.98 1.58 0.66
N VAL A 67 -5.90 0.85 0.59
CA VAL A 67 -5.11 0.47 1.77
C VAL A 67 -3.70 1.02 1.61
N VAL A 68 -3.24 1.76 2.62
CA VAL A 68 -1.89 2.33 2.64
C VAL A 68 -1.18 1.90 3.90
N THR A 69 0.06 1.44 3.76
CA THR A 69 0.91 1.09 4.90
C THR A 69 2.05 2.08 5.05
N ALA A 70 2.45 2.35 6.29
CA ALA A 70 3.57 3.21 6.62
C ALA A 70 4.36 2.67 7.80
N VAL A 71 5.68 2.79 7.74
CA VAL A 71 6.59 2.39 8.81
C VAL A 71 7.25 3.60 9.48
N THR A 72 7.04 4.80 8.96
CA THR A 72 7.54 6.06 9.53
C THR A 72 6.39 6.98 9.90
N MET A 73 6.62 7.83 10.88
CA MET A 73 5.64 8.84 11.30
C MET A 73 5.37 9.86 10.20
N GLU A 74 6.42 10.24 9.46
CA GLU A 74 6.32 11.19 8.35
C GLU A 74 5.41 10.67 7.25
N THR A 75 5.57 9.39 6.86
CA THR A 75 4.69 8.77 5.86
C THR A 75 3.26 8.63 6.41
N GLY A 76 3.10 8.23 7.66
CA GLY A 76 1.80 8.16 8.33
C GLY A 76 1.08 9.51 8.34
N TYR A 77 1.79 10.57 8.72
CA TYR A 77 1.26 11.94 8.68
C TYR A 77 0.85 12.36 7.26
N THR A 78 1.71 12.07 6.27
CA THR A 78 1.42 12.39 4.86
C THR A 78 0.15 11.70 4.38
N ILE A 79 -0.03 10.42 4.69
CA ILE A 79 -1.25 9.66 4.33
C ILE A 79 -2.49 10.33 4.92
N LEU A 80 -2.48 10.66 6.20
CA LEU A 80 -3.62 11.30 6.86
C LEU A 80 -3.90 12.69 6.29
N LYS A 81 -2.86 13.45 6.00
CA LYS A 81 -2.99 14.76 5.34
C LYS A 81 -3.60 14.63 3.95
N GLU A 82 -3.14 13.66 3.16
CA GLU A 82 -3.65 13.44 1.80
C GLU A 82 -5.11 12.96 1.79
N LEU A 83 -5.53 12.15 2.75
CA LEU A 83 -6.90 11.68 2.84
C LEU A 83 -7.87 12.77 3.30
N LYS A 84 -7.36 13.72 4.10
CA LYS A 84 -8.16 14.82 4.58
C LYS A 84 -8.54 15.76 3.42
N GLY A 85 -9.83 15.93 3.21
CA GLY A 85 -10.35 16.77 2.12
C GLY A 85 -10.52 16.06 0.78
N ARG A 86 -10.19 14.76 0.71
CA ARG A 86 -10.50 13.91 -0.42
C ARG A 86 -11.79 13.11 -0.16
N PRO A 87 -12.49 12.65 -1.21
CA PRO A 87 -13.73 11.90 -1.05
C PRO A 87 -13.47 10.46 -0.60
N PHE A 88 -12.97 10.31 0.60
CA PHE A 88 -12.73 9.05 1.29
C PHE A 88 -13.24 9.10 2.74
N THR A 89 -13.87 8.04 3.17
CA THR A 89 -13.93 7.69 4.59
C THR A 89 -12.75 6.79 4.91
N TYR A 90 -12.18 6.89 6.10
CA TYR A 90 -11.01 6.09 6.45
C TYR A 90 -10.92 5.79 7.94
N GLU A 91 -10.23 4.71 8.23
CA GLU A 91 -9.85 4.29 9.58
C GLU A 91 -8.38 3.86 9.57
N GLY A 92 -7.72 3.99 10.69
CA GLY A 92 -6.31 3.67 10.83
C GLY A 92 -6.02 2.75 11.99
N TYR A 93 -5.01 1.92 11.80
CA TYR A 93 -4.54 0.94 12.77
C TYR A 93 -3.03 1.06 12.94
N GLN A 94 -2.57 0.83 14.15
CA GLN A 94 -1.17 0.54 14.42
C GLN A 94 -1.04 -0.92 14.81
N MET A 95 -0.14 -1.65 14.17
CA MET A 95 0.17 -3.03 14.52
C MET A 95 1.58 -3.12 15.07
N SER A 96 1.70 -3.74 16.25
CA SER A 96 2.97 -4.08 16.87
C SER A 96 3.01 -5.58 17.08
N ILE A 97 4.00 -6.24 16.49
CA ILE A 97 4.15 -7.69 16.55
C ILE A 97 5.53 -8.00 17.12
N SER A 98 5.57 -8.88 18.11
CA SER A 98 6.80 -9.51 18.57
C SER A 98 6.71 -11.01 18.34
N ARG A 99 7.78 -11.57 17.86
CA ARG A 99 7.98 -13.01 17.81
C ARG A 99 9.01 -13.38 18.87
N TYR A 100 9.01 -14.59 19.33
CA TYR A 100 10.08 -15.06 20.18
C TYR A 100 11.05 -15.95 19.40
N ARG A 101 12.30 -15.91 19.79
CA ARG A 101 13.36 -16.75 19.25
C ARG A 101 14.10 -17.45 20.38
N LYS A 102 14.58 -18.65 20.11
CA LYS A 102 15.40 -19.40 21.06
C LYS A 102 16.79 -18.79 21.15
N ALA A 103 17.26 -18.58 22.37
CA ALA A 103 18.59 -18.08 22.66
C ALA A 103 19.18 -18.91 23.82
N GLY A 104 19.93 -19.98 23.51
CA GLY A 104 20.38 -20.96 24.50
C GLY A 104 19.19 -21.64 25.20
N PRO A 105 19.13 -21.63 26.54
CA PRO A 105 18.02 -22.21 27.30
C PRO A 105 16.79 -21.29 27.37
N TYR A 106 16.87 -20.05 26.82
CA TYR A 106 15.85 -19.02 26.96
C TYR A 106 15.08 -18.78 25.64
N HIS A 107 13.92 -18.15 25.78
CA HIS A 107 13.16 -17.60 24.68
C HIS A 107 13.08 -16.09 24.85
N LEU A 108 13.60 -15.36 23.90
CA LEU A 108 13.59 -13.91 23.91
C LEU A 108 12.49 -13.37 22.99
N LEU A 109 11.82 -12.31 23.44
CA LEU A 109 10.93 -11.55 22.56
C LEU A 109 11.76 -10.72 21.60
N ASP A 110 11.42 -10.81 20.31
CA ASP A 110 12.10 -10.13 19.21
C ASP A 110 11.07 -9.23 18.51
N PRO A 111 11.00 -7.93 18.88
CA PRO A 111 9.99 -7.04 18.34
C PRO A 111 10.28 -6.70 16.89
N LEU A 112 9.24 -6.68 16.08
CA LEU A 112 9.27 -6.12 14.72
C LEU A 112 8.91 -4.63 14.77
N SER A 113 9.36 -3.88 13.77
CA SER A 113 8.99 -2.47 13.66
C SER A 113 7.47 -2.33 13.58
N PRO A 114 6.85 -1.46 14.39
CA PRO A 114 5.43 -1.17 14.27
C PRO A 114 5.10 -0.62 12.88
N ILE A 115 3.91 -0.93 12.39
CA ILE A 115 3.40 -0.41 11.13
C ILE A 115 2.06 0.29 11.33
N PHE A 116 1.83 1.34 10.55
CA PHE A 116 0.52 1.96 10.41
C PHE A 116 -0.16 1.41 9.17
N ILE A 117 -1.44 1.10 9.30
CA ILE A 117 -2.28 0.66 8.20
C ILE A 117 -3.49 1.58 8.17
N VAL A 118 -3.71 2.25 7.06
CA VAL A 118 -4.89 3.06 6.83
C VAL A 118 -5.73 2.38 5.76
N SER A 119 -6.98 2.11 6.09
CA SER A 119 -8.00 1.58 5.18
C SER A 119 -8.99 2.68 4.88
N ALA A 120 -9.17 2.99 3.61
CA ALA A 120 -10.07 4.02 3.14
C ALA A 120 -11.06 3.48 2.12
N THR A 121 -12.25 4.05 2.11
CA THR A 121 -13.30 3.73 1.12
C THR A 121 -13.61 4.99 0.31
N ARG A 122 -13.59 4.84 -1.01
CA ARG A 122 -13.94 5.92 -1.94
C ARG A 122 -15.44 6.22 -1.82
N ILE A 123 -15.78 7.46 -1.52
CA ILE A 123 -17.17 7.92 -1.51
C ILE A 123 -17.44 8.80 -2.74
N ALA A 124 -18.71 9.01 -3.07
CA ALA A 124 -19.09 9.92 -4.14
C ALA A 124 -18.65 11.35 -3.80
N GLU A 125 -18.30 12.13 -4.80
CA GLU A 125 -17.94 13.54 -4.61
C GLU A 125 -19.17 14.33 -4.11
N GLY A 126 -18.97 15.13 -3.08
CA GLY A 126 -20.04 15.93 -2.46
C GLY A 126 -20.79 15.26 -1.30
N GLU A 127 -20.38 14.06 -0.90
CA GLU A 127 -20.86 13.40 0.33
C GLU A 127 -20.04 13.72 1.57
#